data_f304f286514fd41fca51a524f536f692
#
_entry.id   f304f286514fd41fca51a524f536f692
#
_cell.length_a   1.000
_cell.length_b   1.000
_cell.length_c   1.000
_cell.angle_alpha   90.00
_cell.angle_beta   90.00
_cell.angle_gamma   90.00
#
_symmetry.space_group_name_H-M   'P 1'
#
loop_
_entity.id
_entity.type
_entity.pdbx_description
1 polymer ?
#
loop_
_entity_poly.entity_id
_entity_poly.type
_entity_poly.pdbx_seq_one_letter_code
_entity_poly.pdbx_strand_id
1 'polypeptide(L)'
;MAQSPRNGYESNPDLIDWISAYQDNAYLNYLAGSLFAFGMERFKGAKIIEGLPHLEATFRHFKEGIIPLPTAGKAVAPFIWDWLIDEIRICLFFENFMKGELLFQGYVIHQFKDSTNDKSCRIGQLIKRQQKQPIPTSALLDQKVQTGELHRKTINMELMLRPSYQELIRLPNDVLLIVRRINENRNKLHFSSEAAGELGEALIRDLKLLDAFVDLQRTRLVTPNS
;
A
#
# COMPACT_ATOMS: atom_id res chain seq x y z
N MET A 1 7.80 -23.65 -29.29
CA MET A 1 6.72 -23.37 -28.30
C MET A 1 7.29 -23.72 -26.93
N ALA A 2 7.72 -22.70 -26.18
CA ALA A 2 8.24 -22.90 -24.82
C ALA A 2 7.05 -23.17 -23.91
N GLN A 3 7.03 -24.31 -23.24
CA GLN A 3 6.04 -24.62 -22.21
C GLN A 3 6.28 -23.69 -21.04
N SER A 4 5.27 -22.87 -20.73
CA SER A 4 5.17 -22.12 -19.50
C SER A 4 5.32 -23.07 -18.31
N PRO A 5 6.11 -22.76 -17.29
CA PRO A 5 6.18 -23.57 -16.08
C PRO A 5 4.88 -23.40 -15.28
N ARG A 6 3.82 -24.07 -15.71
CA ARG A 6 2.60 -24.28 -14.91
C ARG A 6 2.90 -25.40 -13.93
N ASN A 7 3.53 -25.10 -12.82
CA ASN A 7 3.70 -26.08 -11.77
C ASN A 7 3.25 -25.52 -10.43
N GLY A 8 2.09 -25.99 -9.98
CA GLY A 8 1.79 -26.26 -8.58
C GLY A 8 1.42 -25.07 -7.68
N TYR A 9 1.65 -23.82 -8.08
CA TYR A 9 1.40 -22.66 -7.22
C TYR A 9 -0.06 -22.17 -7.20
N GLU A 10 -0.85 -22.58 -8.21
CA GLU A 10 -2.23 -22.08 -8.37
C GLU A 10 -3.30 -22.88 -7.63
N SER A 11 -3.02 -24.10 -7.16
CA SER A 11 -4.06 -25.02 -6.72
C SER A 11 -4.37 -25.04 -5.22
N ASN A 12 -3.47 -24.53 -4.38
CA ASN A 12 -3.72 -24.40 -2.95
C ASN A 12 -2.77 -23.37 -2.29
N PRO A 13 -3.27 -22.20 -1.87
CA PRO A 13 -2.44 -21.17 -1.21
C PRO A 13 -1.80 -21.67 0.10
N ASP A 14 -2.25 -22.81 0.64
CA ASP A 14 -1.66 -23.44 1.81
C ASP A 14 -0.37 -24.20 1.52
N LEU A 15 -0.10 -24.49 0.24
CA LEU A 15 1.05 -25.29 -0.21
C LEU A 15 2.14 -24.45 -0.91
N ILE A 16 2.02 -23.11 -0.96
CA ILE A 16 3.08 -22.27 -1.54
C ILE A 16 4.34 -22.43 -0.69
N ASP A 17 5.41 -22.91 -1.30
CA ASP A 17 6.75 -22.82 -0.73
C ASP A 17 7.30 -21.40 -0.89
N TRP A 18 7.05 -20.56 0.11
CA TRP A 18 7.48 -19.17 0.10
C TRP A 18 8.99 -19.00 0.02
N ILE A 19 9.77 -19.98 0.49
CA ILE A 19 11.23 -19.90 0.39
C ILE A 19 11.67 -20.04 -1.06
N SER A 20 11.14 -21.03 -1.78
CA SER A 20 11.38 -21.18 -3.21
C SER A 20 10.83 -20.00 -4.01
N ALA A 21 9.66 -19.49 -3.66
CA ALA A 21 9.06 -18.32 -4.27
C ALA A 21 9.95 -17.06 -4.13
N TYR A 22 10.57 -16.85 -2.96
CA TYR A 22 11.49 -15.74 -2.74
C TYR A 22 12.83 -15.88 -3.47
N GLN A 23 13.15 -17.04 -4.00
CA GLN A 23 14.34 -17.28 -4.82
C GLN A 23 14.06 -17.10 -6.32
N ASP A 24 12.81 -17.08 -6.73
CA ASP A 24 12.39 -16.91 -8.12
C ASP A 24 12.09 -15.43 -8.41
N ASN A 25 13.06 -14.75 -8.99
CA ASN A 25 12.91 -13.34 -9.36
C ASN A 25 11.76 -13.08 -10.34
N ALA A 26 11.46 -14.02 -11.25
CA ALA A 26 10.35 -13.86 -12.17
C ALA A 26 9.02 -13.92 -11.44
N TYR A 27 8.90 -14.81 -10.46
CA TYR A 27 7.73 -14.90 -9.59
C TYR A 27 7.57 -13.67 -8.69
N LEU A 28 8.66 -13.16 -8.10
CA LEU A 28 8.63 -11.94 -7.29
C LEU A 28 8.16 -10.73 -8.11
N ASN A 29 8.67 -10.60 -9.33
CA ASN A 29 8.25 -9.52 -10.25
C ASN A 29 6.77 -9.64 -10.63
N TYR A 30 6.29 -10.87 -10.91
CA TYR A 30 4.88 -11.13 -11.17
C TYR A 30 4.00 -10.77 -9.96
N LEU A 31 4.39 -11.20 -8.77
CA LEU A 31 3.65 -10.91 -7.53
C LEU A 31 3.64 -9.41 -7.24
N ALA A 32 4.76 -8.73 -7.39
CA ALA A 32 4.86 -7.28 -7.21
C ALA A 32 3.96 -6.52 -8.20
N GLY A 33 3.98 -6.90 -9.47
CA GLY A 33 3.09 -6.35 -10.50
C GLY A 33 1.62 -6.58 -10.19
N SER A 34 1.27 -7.77 -9.69
CA SER A 34 -0.10 -8.12 -9.30
C SER A 34 -0.59 -7.29 -8.10
N LEU A 35 0.25 -7.10 -7.08
CA LEU A 35 -0.05 -6.24 -5.93
C LEU A 35 -0.31 -4.80 -6.37
N PHE A 36 0.55 -4.29 -7.27
CA PHE A 36 0.39 -2.95 -7.81
C PHE A 36 -0.93 -2.81 -8.60
N ALA A 37 -1.22 -3.71 -9.54
CA ALA A 37 -2.44 -3.67 -10.36
C ALA A 37 -3.70 -3.72 -9.48
N PHE A 38 -3.73 -4.62 -8.49
CA PHE A 38 -4.82 -4.71 -7.53
C PHE A 38 -4.99 -3.41 -6.72
N GLY A 39 -3.88 -2.83 -6.25
CA GLY A 39 -3.90 -1.56 -5.53
C GLY A 39 -4.42 -0.42 -6.40
N MET A 40 -3.98 -0.35 -7.67
CA MET A 40 -4.40 0.66 -8.64
C MET A 40 -5.91 0.66 -8.87
N GLU A 41 -6.51 -0.52 -9.07
CA GLU A 41 -7.96 -0.64 -9.22
C GLU A 41 -8.71 -0.13 -7.97
N ARG A 42 -8.18 -0.42 -6.78
CA ARG A 42 -8.78 0.06 -5.53
C ARG A 42 -8.70 1.57 -5.39
N PHE A 43 -7.56 2.15 -5.73
CA PHE A 43 -7.36 3.60 -5.69
C PHE A 43 -8.30 4.32 -6.66
N LYS A 44 -8.31 3.90 -7.93
CA LYS A 44 -9.14 4.53 -8.95
C LYS A 44 -10.64 4.33 -8.71
N GLY A 45 -11.06 3.25 -8.06
CA GLY A 45 -12.45 3.03 -7.66
C GLY A 45 -12.86 3.76 -6.35
N ALA A 46 -12.00 4.58 -5.75
CA ALA A 46 -12.39 5.46 -4.66
C ALA A 46 -13.27 6.61 -5.19
N LYS A 47 -14.47 6.77 -4.67
CA LYS A 47 -15.42 7.77 -5.15
C LYS A 47 -14.88 9.20 -5.07
N ILE A 48 -14.08 9.48 -4.04
CA ILE A 48 -13.46 10.79 -3.87
C ILE A 48 -12.42 11.07 -4.96
N ILE A 49 -11.74 10.06 -5.46
CA ILE A 49 -10.78 10.17 -6.59
C ILE A 49 -11.55 10.35 -7.90
N GLU A 50 -12.58 9.53 -8.14
CA GLU A 50 -13.45 9.67 -9.32
C GLU A 50 -14.14 11.05 -9.35
N GLY A 51 -14.58 11.53 -8.19
CA GLY A 51 -15.27 12.81 -8.04
C GLY A 51 -14.36 14.03 -7.90
N LEU A 52 -13.05 13.87 -7.91
CA LEU A 52 -12.09 14.95 -7.66
C LEU A 52 -12.29 16.20 -8.55
N PRO A 53 -12.52 16.06 -9.88
CA PRO A 53 -12.82 17.22 -10.73
C PRO A 53 -14.09 17.96 -10.32
N HIS A 54 -15.12 17.23 -9.89
CA HIS A 54 -16.38 17.81 -9.41
C HIS A 54 -16.20 18.54 -8.07
N LEU A 55 -15.47 17.94 -7.15
CA LEU A 55 -15.13 18.55 -5.85
C LEU A 55 -14.35 19.85 -6.07
N GLU A 56 -13.32 19.83 -6.92
CA GLU A 56 -12.53 21.02 -7.24
C GLU A 56 -13.40 22.16 -7.83
N ALA A 57 -14.26 21.84 -8.81
CA ALA A 57 -15.17 22.81 -9.40
C ALA A 57 -16.16 23.38 -8.36
N THR A 58 -16.72 22.54 -7.50
CA THR A 58 -17.63 22.94 -6.44
C THR A 58 -16.97 23.90 -5.45
N PHE A 59 -15.76 23.57 -4.98
CA PHE A 59 -15.01 24.45 -4.08
C PHE A 59 -14.64 25.78 -4.72
N ARG A 60 -14.22 25.76 -5.98
CA ARG A 60 -13.94 27.00 -6.72
C ARG A 60 -15.18 27.88 -6.81
N HIS A 61 -16.32 27.35 -7.26
CA HIS A 61 -17.57 28.11 -7.37
C HIS A 61 -18.05 28.64 -6.01
N PHE A 62 -17.85 27.90 -4.94
CA PHE A 62 -18.14 28.36 -3.59
C PHE A 62 -17.25 29.55 -3.19
N LYS A 63 -15.94 29.50 -3.45
CA LYS A 63 -15.00 30.58 -3.16
C LYS A 63 -15.28 31.84 -3.97
N GLU A 64 -15.63 31.67 -5.23
CA GLU A 64 -16.00 32.77 -6.13
C GLU A 64 -17.39 33.34 -5.83
N GLY A 65 -18.12 32.81 -4.84
CA GLY A 65 -19.47 33.25 -4.46
C GLY A 65 -20.54 32.87 -5.48
N ILE A 66 -20.25 31.99 -6.43
CA ILE A 66 -21.22 31.59 -7.48
C ILE A 66 -22.31 30.69 -6.88
N ILE A 67 -21.95 29.83 -5.94
CA ILE A 67 -22.88 28.95 -5.21
C ILE A 67 -22.82 29.21 -3.70
N PRO A 68 -23.99 29.21 -2.99
CA PRO A 68 -24.00 29.37 -1.54
C PRO A 68 -23.56 28.06 -0.83
N LEU A 69 -23.13 28.20 0.44
CA LEU A 69 -22.67 27.07 1.27
C LEU A 69 -23.64 25.87 1.31
N PRO A 70 -24.96 26.04 1.45
CA PRO A 70 -25.88 24.89 1.45
C PRO A 70 -25.86 24.10 0.14
N THR A 71 -25.67 24.77 -1.00
CA THR A 71 -25.57 24.14 -2.32
C THR A 71 -24.26 23.40 -2.46
N ALA A 72 -23.14 24.01 -2.07
CA ALA A 72 -21.83 23.38 -2.02
C ALA A 72 -21.84 22.15 -1.10
N GLY A 73 -22.43 22.25 0.09
CA GLY A 73 -22.55 21.16 1.05
C GLY A 73 -23.33 19.97 0.49
N LYS A 74 -24.44 20.21 -0.22
CA LYS A 74 -25.21 19.13 -0.88
C LYS A 74 -24.42 18.46 -1.99
N ALA A 75 -23.61 19.20 -2.74
CA ALA A 75 -22.81 18.67 -3.84
C ALA A 75 -21.65 17.77 -3.34
N VAL A 76 -21.09 18.06 -2.16
CA VAL A 76 -19.98 17.26 -1.60
C VAL A 76 -20.44 16.13 -0.66
N ALA A 77 -21.66 16.18 -0.16
CA ALA A 77 -22.20 15.19 0.78
C ALA A 77 -22.02 13.72 0.33
N PRO A 78 -22.25 13.34 -0.94
CA PRO A 78 -22.05 11.95 -1.39
C PRO A 78 -20.63 11.44 -1.19
N PHE A 79 -19.63 12.33 -1.24
CA PHE A 79 -18.21 11.95 -1.08
C PHE A 79 -17.82 11.82 0.40
N ILE A 80 -18.50 12.56 1.30
CA ILE A 80 -18.26 12.50 2.75
C ILE A 80 -18.71 11.14 3.31
N TRP A 81 -19.88 10.64 2.88
CA TRP A 81 -20.44 9.40 3.40
C TRP A 81 -19.58 8.16 3.07
N ASP A 82 -18.89 8.18 1.94
CA ASP A 82 -18.05 7.08 1.51
C ASP A 82 -16.56 7.29 1.89
N TRP A 83 -16.22 8.42 2.52
CA TRP A 83 -14.85 8.81 2.82
C TRP A 83 -14.06 7.73 3.55
N LEU A 84 -14.65 7.08 4.55
CA LEU A 84 -14.00 6.00 5.28
C LEU A 84 -13.60 4.82 4.37
N ILE A 85 -14.50 4.45 3.47
CA ILE A 85 -14.24 3.36 2.52
C ILE A 85 -13.15 3.77 1.54
N ASP A 86 -13.15 5.02 1.14
CA ASP A 86 -12.15 5.58 0.22
C ASP A 86 -10.77 5.70 0.88
N GLU A 87 -10.68 6.07 2.15
CA GLU A 87 -9.42 6.03 2.91
C GLU A 87 -8.85 4.60 2.95
N ILE A 88 -9.70 3.60 3.18
CA ILE A 88 -9.28 2.19 3.15
C ILE A 88 -8.76 1.82 1.75
N ARG A 89 -9.42 2.23 0.67
CA ARG A 89 -8.99 1.96 -0.70
C ARG A 89 -7.66 2.62 -1.03
N ILE A 90 -7.47 3.88 -0.61
CA ILE A 90 -6.21 4.61 -0.76
C ILE A 90 -5.10 3.91 0.03
N CYS A 91 -5.36 3.54 1.29
CA CYS A 91 -4.40 2.80 2.10
C CYS A 91 -4.02 1.45 1.47
N LEU A 92 -4.99 0.71 0.92
CA LEU A 92 -4.72 -0.57 0.25
C LEU A 92 -3.82 -0.39 -0.98
N PHE A 93 -3.99 0.69 -1.75
CA PHE A 93 -3.07 1.00 -2.84
C PHE A 93 -1.64 1.17 -2.31
N PHE A 94 -1.43 2.07 -1.35
CA PHE A 94 -0.10 2.36 -0.84
C PHE A 94 0.53 1.17 -0.13
N GLU A 95 -0.25 0.37 0.60
CA GLU A 95 0.24 -0.86 1.21
C GLU A 95 0.73 -1.85 0.15
N ASN A 96 -0.05 -2.08 -0.91
CA ASN A 96 0.33 -2.98 -1.99
C ASN A 96 1.49 -2.43 -2.82
N PHE A 97 1.51 -1.12 -3.10
CA PHE A 97 2.62 -0.45 -3.77
C PHE A 97 3.93 -0.65 -3.00
N MET A 98 3.94 -0.34 -1.71
CA MET A 98 5.15 -0.47 -0.88
C MET A 98 5.64 -1.92 -0.77
N LYS A 99 4.72 -2.90 -0.68
CA LYS A 99 5.06 -4.32 -0.73
C LYS A 99 5.65 -4.71 -2.09
N GLY A 100 5.07 -4.22 -3.17
CA GLY A 100 5.57 -4.43 -4.53
C GLY A 100 7.01 -3.90 -4.69
N GLU A 101 7.28 -2.67 -4.23
CA GLU A 101 8.62 -2.08 -4.28
C GLU A 101 9.65 -2.91 -3.49
N LEU A 102 9.27 -3.42 -2.31
CA LEU A 102 10.14 -4.30 -1.53
C LEU A 102 10.42 -5.62 -2.23
N LEU A 103 9.41 -6.23 -2.85
CA LEU A 103 9.58 -7.48 -3.61
C LEU A 103 10.48 -7.28 -4.84
N PHE A 104 10.29 -6.20 -5.61
CA PHE A 104 11.14 -5.86 -6.75
C PHE A 104 12.61 -5.70 -6.36
N GLN A 105 12.87 -5.26 -5.15
CA GLN A 105 14.23 -5.09 -4.62
C GLN A 105 14.74 -6.33 -3.87
N GLY A 106 14.02 -7.45 -3.90
CA GLY A 106 14.44 -8.70 -3.28
C GLY A 106 14.34 -8.71 -1.75
N TYR A 107 13.30 -8.06 -1.18
CA TYR A 107 13.04 -8.06 0.26
C TYR A 107 11.80 -8.88 0.63
N VAL A 108 11.85 -9.47 1.83
CA VAL A 108 10.78 -10.30 2.38
C VAL A 108 9.64 -9.43 2.89
N ILE A 109 8.42 -9.70 2.43
CA ILE A 109 7.20 -9.02 2.91
C ILE A 109 6.40 -9.84 3.92
N HIS A 110 6.67 -11.14 4.07
CA HIS A 110 6.01 -11.98 5.07
C HIS A 110 6.60 -11.76 6.47
N GLN A 111 5.75 -11.84 7.48
CA GLN A 111 6.19 -11.82 8.87
C GLN A 111 6.76 -13.19 9.24
N PHE A 112 7.76 -13.18 10.14
CA PHE A 112 8.29 -14.42 10.70
C PHE A 112 7.41 -14.91 11.85
N LYS A 113 7.15 -16.22 11.91
CA LYS A 113 6.47 -16.87 13.03
C LYS A 113 7.43 -17.03 14.19
N ASP A 114 6.97 -16.62 15.36
CA ASP A 114 7.59 -17.01 16.60
C ASP A 114 7.05 -18.40 16.99
N SER A 115 7.74 -19.44 16.55
CA SER A 115 7.37 -20.83 16.86
C SER A 115 7.92 -21.28 18.22
N THR A 116 8.78 -20.48 18.84
CA THR A 116 9.43 -20.78 20.12
C THR A 116 9.36 -19.54 21.03
N ASN A 117 9.13 -19.76 22.34
CA ASN A 117 9.21 -18.69 23.33
C ASN A 117 10.64 -18.14 23.52
N ASP A 118 11.62 -18.71 22.81
CA ASP A 118 13.01 -18.31 22.88
C ASP A 118 13.32 -17.21 21.84
N LYS A 119 13.27 -15.96 22.31
CA LYS A 119 13.62 -14.77 21.49
C LYS A 119 15.10 -14.68 21.11
N SER A 120 15.95 -15.54 21.63
CA SER A 120 17.37 -15.63 21.28
C SER A 120 17.61 -16.53 20.07
N CYS A 121 16.62 -17.36 19.70
CA CYS A 121 16.70 -18.23 18.55
C CYS A 121 16.82 -17.42 17.24
N ARG A 122 17.28 -18.09 16.19
CA ARG A 122 17.44 -17.55 14.84
C ARG A 122 16.22 -16.77 14.34
N ILE A 123 15.01 -17.33 14.48
CA ILE A 123 13.75 -16.67 14.07
C ILE A 123 13.46 -15.45 14.94
N GLY A 124 13.65 -15.53 16.25
CA GLY A 124 13.49 -14.38 17.15
C GLY A 124 14.41 -13.21 16.80
N GLN A 125 15.60 -13.46 16.28
CA GLN A 125 16.51 -12.43 15.79
C GLN A 125 15.98 -11.80 14.49
N LEU A 126 15.44 -12.59 13.55
CA LEU A 126 14.84 -12.09 12.31
C LEU A 126 13.60 -11.25 12.59
N ILE A 127 12.73 -11.66 13.53
CA ILE A 127 11.57 -10.88 13.97
C ILE A 127 12.01 -9.51 14.50
N LYS A 128 12.98 -9.48 15.42
CA LYS A 128 13.51 -8.22 15.98
C LYS A 128 14.16 -7.35 14.90
N ARG A 129 14.86 -7.95 13.96
CA ARG A 129 15.49 -7.25 12.85
C ARG A 129 14.42 -6.68 11.90
N GLN A 130 13.40 -7.45 11.55
CA GLN A 130 12.31 -7.01 10.67
C GLN A 130 11.54 -5.81 11.24
N GLN A 131 11.42 -5.72 12.57
CA GLN A 131 10.82 -4.55 13.22
C GLN A 131 11.65 -3.27 13.06
N LYS A 132 12.94 -3.38 12.72
CA LYS A 132 13.85 -2.24 12.59
C LYS A 132 14.19 -1.91 11.15
N GLN A 133 14.30 -2.92 10.29
CA GLN A 133 14.74 -2.77 8.90
C GLN A 133 14.19 -3.89 8.01
N PRO A 134 14.08 -3.68 6.70
CA PRO A 134 13.72 -4.73 5.74
C PRO A 134 14.70 -5.90 5.78
N ILE A 135 14.19 -7.11 5.55
CA ILE A 135 14.99 -8.33 5.50
C ILE A 135 15.18 -8.74 4.03
N PRO A 136 16.40 -8.80 3.51
CA PRO A 136 16.64 -9.29 2.15
C PRO A 136 16.32 -10.79 2.03
N THR A 137 15.87 -11.22 0.86
CA THR A 137 15.51 -12.63 0.61
C THR A 137 16.69 -13.58 0.82
N SER A 138 17.94 -13.14 0.57
CA SER A 138 19.15 -13.89 0.87
C SER A 138 19.25 -14.31 2.34
N ALA A 139 18.77 -13.49 3.26
CA ALA A 139 18.79 -13.81 4.69
C ALA A 139 17.95 -15.05 5.05
N LEU A 140 16.99 -15.43 4.21
CA LEU A 140 16.21 -16.67 4.39
C LEU A 140 17.09 -17.89 4.21
N LEU A 141 17.99 -17.86 3.23
CA LEU A 141 18.96 -18.94 2.96
C LEU A 141 20.06 -18.98 4.01
N ASP A 142 20.68 -17.82 4.29
CA ASP A 142 21.77 -17.70 5.26
C ASP A 142 21.35 -18.24 6.64
N GLN A 143 20.10 -17.98 7.01
CA GLN A 143 19.53 -18.43 8.28
C GLN A 143 18.82 -19.78 8.20
N LYS A 144 18.84 -20.45 7.04
CA LYS A 144 18.15 -21.75 6.79
C LYS A 144 16.69 -21.72 7.24
N VAL A 145 15.99 -20.62 6.90
CA VAL A 145 14.56 -20.45 7.22
C VAL A 145 13.74 -21.42 6.37
N GLN A 146 12.70 -22.00 6.96
CA GLN A 146 11.75 -22.88 6.26
C GLN A 146 10.44 -22.15 6.01
N THR A 147 9.69 -22.56 4.98
CA THR A 147 8.38 -21.97 4.63
C THR A 147 7.41 -21.96 5.81
N GLY A 148 7.41 -23.00 6.63
CA GLY A 148 6.56 -23.08 7.83
C GLY A 148 6.87 -22.02 8.91
N GLU A 149 8.04 -21.38 8.84
CA GLU A 149 8.46 -20.31 9.78
C GLU A 149 8.03 -18.90 9.32
N LEU A 150 7.38 -18.81 8.16
CA LEU A 150 6.76 -17.58 7.68
C LEU A 150 5.26 -17.58 7.97
N HIS A 151 4.72 -16.43 8.39
CA HIS A 151 3.28 -16.23 8.48
C HIS A 151 2.66 -16.03 7.09
N ARG A 152 1.38 -16.37 6.93
CA ARG A 152 0.56 -15.89 5.80
C ARG A 152 0.37 -14.37 5.84
N LYS A 153 0.51 -13.77 7.02
CA LYS A 153 0.43 -12.30 7.20
C LYS A 153 1.69 -11.64 6.67
N THR A 154 1.49 -10.57 5.94
CA THR A 154 2.58 -9.71 5.48
C THR A 154 2.85 -8.57 6.48
N ILE A 155 3.97 -7.89 6.33
CA ILE A 155 4.27 -6.67 7.08
C ILE A 155 3.17 -5.63 6.84
N ASN A 156 2.86 -4.86 7.88
CA ASN A 156 1.81 -3.85 7.82
C ASN A 156 2.34 -2.50 7.31
N MET A 157 1.39 -1.63 6.96
CA MET A 157 1.69 -0.30 6.45
C MET A 157 2.50 0.54 7.44
N GLU A 158 2.19 0.48 8.73
CA GLU A 158 2.89 1.22 9.79
C GLU A 158 4.40 0.92 9.80
N LEU A 159 4.77 -0.36 9.63
CA LEU A 159 6.16 -0.76 9.57
C LEU A 159 6.85 -0.21 8.31
N MET A 160 6.17 -0.30 7.16
CA MET A 160 6.71 0.20 5.88
C MET A 160 6.87 1.73 5.83
N LEU A 161 6.11 2.47 6.64
CA LEU A 161 6.24 3.93 6.76
C LEU A 161 7.44 4.37 7.64
N ARG A 162 8.18 3.46 8.27
CA ARG A 162 9.38 3.78 9.06
C ARG A 162 10.53 4.23 8.16
N PRO A 163 11.43 5.09 8.66
CA PRO A 163 12.55 5.62 7.86
C PRO A 163 13.37 4.54 7.17
N SER A 164 13.74 3.47 7.88
CA SER A 164 14.56 2.38 7.33
C SER A 164 13.91 1.61 6.18
N TYR A 165 12.58 1.56 6.12
CA TYR A 165 11.84 1.01 5.00
C TYR A 165 11.74 2.03 3.86
N GLN A 166 11.54 3.31 4.20
CA GLN A 166 11.41 4.38 3.21
C GLN A 166 12.73 4.68 2.48
N GLU A 167 13.88 4.37 3.05
CA GLU A 167 15.18 4.40 2.35
C GLU A 167 15.19 3.52 1.08
N LEU A 168 14.42 2.43 1.08
CA LEU A 168 14.25 1.52 -0.06
C LEU A 168 13.04 1.91 -0.93
N ILE A 169 11.87 2.09 -0.32
CA ILE A 169 10.60 2.35 -1.01
C ILE A 169 10.62 3.72 -1.69
N ARG A 170 11.21 4.73 -1.05
CA ARG A 170 11.44 6.08 -1.59
C ARG A 170 10.16 6.80 -2.04
N LEU A 171 9.11 6.75 -1.23
CA LEU A 171 7.97 7.64 -1.46
C LEU A 171 8.44 9.10 -1.42
N PRO A 172 7.97 9.97 -2.33
CA PRO A 172 8.20 11.42 -2.20
C PRO A 172 7.73 11.92 -0.82
N ASN A 173 8.44 12.86 -0.21
CA ASN A 173 8.18 13.31 1.16
C ASN A 173 6.75 13.83 1.36
N ASP A 174 6.22 14.56 0.40
CA ASP A 174 4.86 15.09 0.42
C ASP A 174 3.82 13.96 0.35
N VAL A 175 4.01 12.98 -0.53
CA VAL A 175 3.18 11.76 -0.60
C VAL A 175 3.26 10.99 0.72
N LEU A 176 4.47 10.80 1.26
CA LEU A 176 4.69 10.08 2.52
C LEU A 176 3.94 10.74 3.69
N LEU A 177 3.96 12.07 3.78
CA LEU A 177 3.23 12.82 4.82
C LEU A 177 1.72 12.63 4.72
N ILE A 178 1.17 12.68 3.50
CA ILE A 178 -0.26 12.46 3.27
C ILE A 178 -0.64 11.02 3.64
N VAL A 179 0.15 10.04 3.17
CA VAL A 179 -0.10 8.61 3.43
C VAL A 179 -0.04 8.29 4.93
N ARG A 180 0.90 8.90 5.68
CA ARG A 180 0.95 8.76 7.14
C ARG A 180 -0.32 9.29 7.79
N ARG A 181 -0.77 10.49 7.43
CA ARG A 181 -1.99 11.09 7.97
C ARG A 181 -3.23 10.23 7.69
N ILE A 182 -3.39 9.75 6.45
CA ILE A 182 -4.51 8.86 6.09
C ILE A 182 -4.44 7.54 6.89
N ASN A 183 -3.26 6.96 7.05
CA ASN A 183 -3.10 5.74 7.85
C ASN A 183 -3.41 5.97 9.34
N GLU A 184 -3.02 7.10 9.90
CA GLU A 184 -3.37 7.49 11.27
C GLU A 184 -4.87 7.69 11.44
N ASN A 185 -5.51 8.38 10.51
CA ASN A 185 -6.96 8.57 10.50
C ASN A 185 -7.70 7.25 10.42
N ARG A 186 -7.32 6.37 9.48
CA ARG A 186 -7.88 5.02 9.37
C ARG A 186 -7.82 4.26 10.70
N ASN A 187 -6.74 4.38 11.43
CA ASN A 187 -6.57 3.69 12.72
C ASN A 187 -7.37 4.33 13.86
N LYS A 188 -7.74 5.61 13.74
CA LYS A 188 -8.58 6.35 14.71
C LYS A 188 -10.07 6.21 14.45
N LEU A 189 -10.47 5.67 13.30
CA LEU A 189 -11.86 5.62 12.82
C LEU A 189 -12.84 4.83 13.67
N HIS A 190 -12.44 4.49 14.88
CA HIS A 190 -13.37 3.92 15.83
C HIS A 190 -14.46 4.89 16.30
N PHE A 191 -14.61 6.13 15.82
CA PHE A 191 -15.74 7.01 16.23
C PHE A 191 -15.38 8.51 16.31
N SER A 192 -14.72 9.14 15.34
CA SER A 192 -14.66 10.58 15.42
C SER A 192 -15.38 11.27 14.25
N SER A 193 -16.37 12.07 14.62
CA SER A 193 -17.05 13.05 13.74
C SER A 193 -16.11 14.17 13.23
N GLU A 194 -14.83 14.11 13.54
CA GLU A 194 -13.82 15.09 13.14
C GLU A 194 -13.42 14.98 11.66
N ALA A 195 -13.65 13.83 11.03
CA ALA A 195 -13.36 13.63 9.60
C ALA A 195 -14.17 14.57 8.67
N ALA A 196 -15.33 15.04 9.10
CA ALA A 196 -16.19 15.92 8.30
C ALA A 196 -15.67 17.38 8.21
N GLY A 197 -14.70 17.78 9.05
CA GLY A 197 -14.17 19.15 9.09
C GLY A 197 -13.05 19.43 8.07
N GLU A 198 -12.47 18.42 7.48
CA GLU A 198 -11.27 18.54 6.62
C GLU A 198 -11.56 18.59 5.11
N LEU A 199 -12.82 18.58 4.68
CA LEU A 199 -13.18 18.76 3.26
C LEU A 199 -12.95 20.21 2.83
N GLY A 200 -11.67 20.53 2.62
CA GLY A 200 -11.21 21.84 2.19
C GLY A 200 -10.20 21.75 1.05
N GLU A 201 -9.67 22.90 0.64
CA GLU A 201 -8.62 22.97 -0.40
C GLU A 201 -7.42 22.10 -0.12
N ALA A 202 -7.05 21.96 1.16
CA ALA A 202 -5.92 21.14 1.55
C ALA A 202 -6.14 19.67 1.16
N LEU A 203 -7.34 19.13 1.43
CA LEU A 203 -7.68 17.76 1.04
C LEU A 203 -7.69 17.58 -0.48
N ILE A 204 -8.31 18.51 -1.23
CA ILE A 204 -8.33 18.44 -2.70
C ILE A 204 -6.91 18.46 -3.26
N ARG A 205 -6.06 19.35 -2.76
CA ARG A 205 -4.65 19.43 -3.16
C ARG A 205 -3.93 18.11 -2.89
N ASP A 206 -4.13 17.53 -1.72
CA ASP A 206 -3.48 16.29 -1.31
C ASP A 206 -3.96 15.11 -2.16
N LEU A 207 -5.26 15.01 -2.45
CA LEU A 207 -5.81 13.98 -3.34
C LEU A 207 -5.29 14.11 -4.77
N LYS A 208 -5.17 15.34 -5.30
CA LYS A 208 -4.56 15.58 -6.62
C LYS A 208 -3.10 15.14 -6.66
N LEU A 209 -2.36 15.36 -5.59
CA LEU A 209 -0.97 14.95 -5.49
C LEU A 209 -0.84 13.42 -5.44
N LEU A 210 -1.72 12.73 -4.68
CA LEU A 210 -1.78 11.28 -4.68
C LEU A 210 -2.17 10.71 -6.05
N ASP A 211 -3.17 11.30 -6.71
CA ASP A 211 -3.63 10.87 -8.04
C ASP A 211 -2.51 11.01 -9.09
N ALA A 212 -1.82 12.15 -9.11
CA ALA A 212 -0.67 12.37 -9.98
C ALA A 212 0.48 11.38 -9.71
N PHE A 213 0.75 11.08 -8.44
CA PHE A 213 1.74 10.06 -8.07
C PHE A 213 1.35 8.69 -8.60
N VAL A 214 0.09 8.28 -8.42
CA VAL A 214 -0.42 6.98 -8.87
C VAL A 214 -0.34 6.86 -10.40
N ASP A 215 -0.71 7.91 -11.13
CA ASP A 215 -0.60 7.93 -12.60
C ASP A 215 0.85 7.83 -13.09
N LEU A 216 1.79 8.49 -12.39
CA LEU A 216 3.21 8.37 -12.68
C LEU A 216 3.71 6.92 -12.49
N GLN A 217 3.28 6.25 -11.43
CA GLN A 217 3.67 4.85 -11.20
C GLN A 217 3.08 3.91 -12.26
N ARG A 218 1.87 4.19 -12.75
CA ARG A 218 1.26 3.42 -13.84
C ARG A 218 2.12 3.43 -15.11
N THR A 219 2.68 4.58 -15.47
CA THR A 219 3.54 4.69 -16.66
C THR A 219 4.83 3.90 -16.53
N ARG A 220 5.43 3.83 -15.33
CA ARG A 220 6.65 3.03 -15.07
C ARG A 220 6.45 1.53 -15.29
N LEU A 221 5.25 0.99 -15.04
CA LEU A 221 4.96 -0.45 -15.21
C LEU A 221 4.62 -0.82 -16.64
N VAL A 222 4.10 0.11 -17.42
CA VAL A 222 3.74 -0.11 -18.85
C VAL A 222 4.97 -0.02 -19.75
N THR A 223 6.01 0.71 -19.34
CA THR A 223 7.31 0.75 -20.02
C THR A 223 8.32 -0.08 -19.22
N PRO A 224 8.44 -1.40 -19.49
CA PRO A 224 9.55 -2.16 -18.93
C PRO A 224 10.85 -1.50 -19.40
N ASN A 225 11.76 -1.25 -18.46
CA ASN A 225 13.06 -0.66 -18.72
C ASN A 225 13.68 -1.32 -19.96
N SER A 226 13.76 -0.53 -21.06
CA SER A 226 14.51 -0.84 -22.27
C SER A 226 16.00 -0.82 -21.98
#